data_50652261a1ce5d0748b802fe401d7e25
#
_entry.id   50652261a1ce5d0748b802fe401d7e25
#
_cell.length_a   1.000
_cell.length_b   1.000
_cell.length_c   1.000
_cell.angle_alpha   90.00
_cell.angle_beta   90.00
_cell.angle_gamma   90.00
#
_symmetry.space_group_name_H-M   'P 1'
#
loop_
_entity.id
_entity.type
_entity.pdbx_description
1 polymer ?
#
loop_
_entity_poly.entity_id
_entity_poly.type
_entity_poly.pdbx_seq_one_letter_code
_entity_poly.pdbx_strand_id
1 'polypeptide(L)'
;MAYLNENYLKLQAGYLFPEIARRVREFCDANPEAAKKLIRCGIGDVTEPLPQAGVEAMRCAVDELGRRETFRGYGPEQGYDFLRSTIAQLDYRDRKIDIEDDEIFVSDGSKCDCGYILDILGDQNKVAITDPVYPVYVDTNVMAGHTGPARKDGSYEGIVYLPCTAENNFVPEPPKEHVDLVYLCFPNNPTGAVASREQLAHWVKYAREHEALLLFDAAYEAYISQPDIPHSIFEISGARECAIELRSFSKNGGFTGVRCGFTVMPKSLLARTENGRHLPLHPLWHRRWSTKANSVSYPVQRGAEALYSSDGREQVRALIEHYMGNATILREACARIDMKAYGGVNGPYIWVKTPDGLTSWQVFDRMLRDLNVVITPGSGFGAQGEGYFRISAFNSRANAEEVARRLQKL
;
A
#
# COMPACT_ATOMS: atom_id res chain seq x y z
N MET A 1 37.06 -7.81 -7.40
CA MET A 1 35.67 -7.39 -7.71
C MET A 1 34.77 -7.84 -6.56
N ALA A 2 33.79 -7.07 -6.18
CA ALA A 2 32.78 -7.48 -5.19
C ALA A 2 31.84 -8.54 -5.81
N TYR A 3 31.29 -9.41 -4.96
CA TYR A 3 30.26 -10.35 -5.37
C TYR A 3 28.91 -9.63 -5.44
N LEU A 4 28.10 -9.95 -6.47
CA LEU A 4 26.74 -9.45 -6.64
C LEU A 4 25.79 -10.25 -5.73
N ASN A 5 24.73 -9.59 -5.23
CA ASN A 5 23.57 -10.31 -4.73
C ASN A 5 22.77 -10.88 -5.91
N GLU A 6 22.96 -12.16 -6.21
CA GLU A 6 22.35 -12.81 -7.38
C GLU A 6 20.83 -12.94 -7.32
N ASN A 7 20.21 -12.69 -6.14
CA ASN A 7 18.76 -12.65 -6.05
C ASN A 7 18.15 -11.55 -6.95
N TYR A 8 18.88 -10.46 -7.19
CA TYR A 8 18.42 -9.41 -8.10
C TYR A 8 18.33 -9.87 -9.55
N LEU A 9 19.05 -10.91 -9.95
CA LEU A 9 18.97 -11.51 -11.29
C LEU A 9 17.70 -12.35 -11.49
N LYS A 10 17.02 -12.72 -10.40
CA LYS A 10 15.74 -13.44 -10.43
C LYS A 10 14.55 -12.53 -10.72
N LEU A 11 14.71 -11.21 -10.53
CA LEU A 11 13.65 -10.23 -10.85
C LEU A 11 13.36 -10.28 -12.34
N GLN A 12 12.08 -10.41 -12.68
CA GLN A 12 11.69 -10.48 -14.07
C GLN A 12 11.90 -9.13 -14.79
N ALA A 13 12.46 -9.20 -15.98
CA ALA A 13 12.50 -8.06 -16.88
C ALA A 13 11.06 -7.77 -17.33
N GLY A 14 10.52 -6.60 -16.98
CA GLY A 14 9.16 -6.23 -17.39
C GLY A 14 8.23 -5.86 -16.23
N TYR A 15 8.79 -5.20 -15.20
CA TYR A 15 7.97 -4.58 -14.16
C TYR A 15 6.82 -3.79 -14.79
N LEU A 16 5.59 -4.06 -14.34
CA LEU A 16 4.33 -3.54 -14.87
C LEU A 16 4.35 -2.05 -15.27
N PHE A 17 4.81 -1.18 -14.37
CA PHE A 17 4.75 0.27 -14.61
C PHE A 17 5.70 0.80 -15.69
N PRO A 18 6.95 0.31 -15.85
CA PRO A 18 7.78 0.61 -17.00
C PRO A 18 7.18 0.19 -18.34
N GLU A 19 6.52 -0.97 -18.43
CA GLU A 19 5.88 -1.43 -19.65
C GLU A 19 4.66 -0.54 -20.03
N ILE A 20 3.83 -0.18 -19.04
CA ILE A 20 2.76 0.82 -19.23
C ILE A 20 3.35 2.12 -19.75
N ALA A 21 4.40 2.62 -19.11
CA ALA A 21 5.05 3.88 -19.48
C ALA A 21 5.62 3.83 -20.90
N ARG A 22 6.21 2.70 -21.32
CA ARG A 22 6.72 2.48 -22.67
C ARG A 22 5.59 2.56 -23.69
N ARG A 23 4.50 1.77 -23.52
CA ARG A 23 3.35 1.76 -24.45
C ARG A 23 2.68 3.12 -24.55
N VAL A 24 2.51 3.80 -23.42
CA VAL A 24 1.92 5.15 -23.41
C VAL A 24 2.80 6.14 -24.17
N ARG A 25 4.13 6.08 -23.99
CA ARG A 25 5.07 6.95 -24.72
C ARG A 25 4.99 6.68 -26.22
N GLU A 26 5.09 5.43 -26.66
CA GLU A 26 4.97 5.04 -28.08
C GLU A 26 3.65 5.54 -28.69
N PHE A 27 2.54 5.42 -27.96
CA PHE A 27 1.25 5.93 -28.40
C PHE A 27 1.25 7.45 -28.53
N CYS A 28 1.78 8.18 -27.55
CA CYS A 28 1.84 9.64 -27.56
C CYS A 28 2.73 10.17 -28.71
N ASP A 29 3.86 9.52 -28.96
CA ASP A 29 4.80 9.90 -30.03
C ASP A 29 4.16 9.69 -31.42
N ALA A 30 3.39 8.59 -31.57
CA ALA A 30 2.68 8.31 -32.80
C ALA A 30 1.40 9.14 -33.00
N ASN A 31 0.80 9.68 -31.93
CA ASN A 31 -0.49 10.36 -31.95
C ASN A 31 -0.48 11.66 -31.12
N PRO A 32 0.21 12.74 -31.53
CA PRO A 32 0.40 13.95 -30.72
C PRO A 32 -0.93 14.64 -30.32
N GLU A 33 -1.94 14.64 -31.16
CA GLU A 33 -3.25 15.24 -30.85
C GLU A 33 -4.07 14.40 -29.84
N ALA A 34 -3.96 13.08 -29.90
CA ALA A 34 -4.57 12.19 -28.92
C ALA A 34 -3.85 12.30 -27.55
N ALA A 35 -2.54 12.48 -27.57
CA ALA A 35 -1.73 12.66 -26.38
C ALA A 35 -2.19 13.85 -25.52
N LYS A 36 -2.65 14.93 -26.14
CA LYS A 36 -3.21 16.12 -25.44
C LYS A 36 -4.51 15.82 -24.69
N LYS A 37 -5.22 14.76 -25.07
CA LYS A 37 -6.52 14.34 -24.49
C LYS A 37 -6.37 13.15 -23.56
N LEU A 38 -5.14 12.69 -23.32
CA LEU A 38 -4.87 11.50 -22.52
C LEU A 38 -5.20 11.72 -21.04
N ILE A 39 -6.02 10.84 -20.47
CA ILE A 39 -6.33 10.85 -19.04
C ILE A 39 -5.67 9.61 -18.39
N ARG A 40 -4.90 9.84 -17.35
CA ARG A 40 -4.16 8.78 -16.65
C ARG A 40 -4.94 8.33 -15.40
N CYS A 41 -5.52 7.14 -15.45
CA CYS A 41 -6.22 6.48 -14.35
C CYS A 41 -5.54 5.15 -13.94
N GLY A 42 -4.28 4.94 -14.36
CA GLY A 42 -3.54 3.72 -14.07
C GLY A 42 -2.66 3.81 -12.82
N ILE A 43 -2.14 5.00 -12.51
CA ILE A 43 -1.18 5.17 -11.42
C ILE A 43 -1.92 5.43 -10.12
N GLY A 44 -1.45 4.79 -9.04
CA GLY A 44 -1.94 5.03 -7.68
C GLY A 44 -1.26 6.23 -7.02
N ASP A 45 -1.10 7.33 -7.74
CA ASP A 45 -0.54 8.57 -7.23
C ASP A 45 -1.62 9.61 -7.01
N VAL A 46 -1.52 10.38 -5.93
CA VAL A 46 -2.43 11.48 -5.62
C VAL A 46 -2.23 12.63 -6.60
N THR A 47 -3.30 13.39 -6.89
CA THR A 47 -3.29 14.46 -7.89
C THR A 47 -3.64 15.83 -7.32
N GLU A 48 -4.27 15.85 -6.14
CA GLU A 48 -4.62 17.09 -5.46
C GLU A 48 -3.44 17.62 -4.63
N PRO A 49 -3.36 18.95 -4.44
CA PRO A 49 -2.34 19.57 -3.58
C PRO A 49 -2.35 19.01 -2.15
N LEU A 50 -1.21 19.17 -1.48
CA LEU A 50 -1.09 18.85 -0.05
C LEU A 50 -2.09 19.67 0.79
N PRO A 51 -2.61 19.11 1.89
CA PRO A 51 -3.34 19.87 2.89
C PRO A 51 -2.56 21.10 3.36
N GLN A 52 -3.20 22.26 3.38
CA GLN A 52 -2.56 23.52 3.71
C GLN A 52 -1.95 23.52 5.11
N ALA A 53 -2.60 22.86 6.08
CA ALA A 53 -2.08 22.69 7.44
C ALA A 53 -0.69 22.00 7.42
N GLY A 54 -0.52 20.96 6.59
CA GLY A 54 0.77 20.28 6.44
C GLY A 54 1.82 21.17 5.79
N VAL A 55 1.46 21.90 4.72
CA VAL A 55 2.37 22.81 4.02
C VAL A 55 2.86 23.90 4.97
N GLU A 56 1.96 24.51 5.74
CA GLU A 56 2.31 25.59 6.67
C GLU A 56 3.22 25.09 7.79
N ALA A 57 2.92 23.92 8.37
CA ALA A 57 3.76 23.32 9.41
C ALA A 57 5.17 22.99 8.88
N MET A 58 5.28 22.45 7.66
CA MET A 58 6.57 22.21 7.03
C MET A 58 7.35 23.51 6.80
N ARG A 59 6.68 24.58 6.36
CA ARG A 59 7.30 25.91 6.16
C ARG A 59 7.85 26.47 7.47
N CYS A 60 7.03 26.48 8.53
CA CYS A 60 7.46 26.91 9.86
C CYS A 60 8.66 26.11 10.38
N ALA A 61 8.63 24.78 10.18
CA ALA A 61 9.73 23.92 10.59
C ALA A 61 11.04 24.18 9.82
N VAL A 62 10.96 24.55 8.53
CA VAL A 62 12.13 24.98 7.75
C VAL A 62 12.67 26.33 8.28
N ASP A 63 11.79 27.27 8.62
CA ASP A 63 12.18 28.55 9.21
C ASP A 63 12.87 28.37 10.58
N GLU A 64 12.42 27.40 11.38
CA GLU A 64 13.07 27.00 12.64
C GLU A 64 14.49 26.49 12.42
N LEU A 65 14.71 25.66 11.39
CA LEU A 65 16.05 25.15 11.04
C LEU A 65 17.01 26.26 10.58
N GLY A 66 16.49 27.37 10.11
CA GLY A 66 17.28 28.53 9.70
C GLY A 66 17.76 29.42 10.86
N ARG A 67 17.33 29.17 12.09
CA ARG A 67 17.67 29.99 13.27
C ARG A 67 18.51 29.20 14.25
N ARG A 68 19.56 29.86 14.79
CA ARG A 68 20.50 29.19 15.72
C ARG A 68 19.80 28.63 16.97
N GLU A 69 18.79 29.32 17.47
CA GLU A 69 18.08 28.99 18.71
C GLU A 69 17.15 27.79 18.58
N THR A 70 16.69 27.53 17.36
CA THR A 70 15.72 26.47 17.06
C THR A 70 16.26 25.41 16.11
N PHE A 71 17.52 25.54 15.69
CA PHE A 71 18.20 24.57 14.84
C PHE A 71 18.18 23.18 15.45
N ARG A 72 17.92 22.17 14.59
CA ARG A 72 17.93 20.76 14.95
C ARG A 72 18.88 19.99 14.07
N GLY A 73 19.77 19.22 14.68
CA GLY A 73 20.64 18.26 14.01
C GLY A 73 19.90 16.97 13.68
N TYR A 74 20.58 15.83 13.80
CA TYR A 74 19.95 14.52 13.66
C TYR A 74 18.80 14.38 14.67
N GLY A 75 17.63 13.98 14.17
CA GLY A 75 16.50 13.61 15.01
C GLY A 75 16.65 12.20 15.60
N PRO A 76 15.73 11.81 16.50
CA PRO A 76 15.64 10.42 16.95
C PRO A 76 15.42 9.49 15.74
N GLU A 77 16.15 8.39 15.68
CA GLU A 77 16.10 7.44 14.57
C GLU A 77 14.68 6.87 14.37
N GLN A 78 13.97 6.68 15.47
CA GLN A 78 12.60 6.16 15.49
C GLN A 78 11.54 7.21 15.06
N GLY A 79 11.92 8.47 14.98
CA GLY A 79 11.03 9.62 14.76
C GLY A 79 10.82 10.43 16.03
N TYR A 80 10.40 11.69 15.84
CA TYR A 80 10.18 12.62 16.97
C TYR A 80 8.97 12.21 17.81
N ASP A 81 9.08 12.41 19.12
CA ASP A 81 8.05 12.08 20.10
C ASP A 81 6.71 12.77 19.80
N PHE A 82 6.75 14.04 19.36
CA PHE A 82 5.52 14.76 19.05
C PHE A 82 4.66 14.03 18.02
N LEU A 83 5.25 13.45 16.97
CA LEU A 83 4.51 12.72 15.94
C LEU A 83 4.11 11.33 16.43
N ARG A 84 5.03 10.60 17.08
CA ARG A 84 4.75 9.24 17.59
C ARG A 84 3.64 9.25 18.64
N SER A 85 3.67 10.20 19.59
CA SER A 85 2.63 10.35 20.62
C SER A 85 1.29 10.74 20.00
N THR A 86 1.29 11.62 18.98
CA THR A 86 0.07 11.99 18.25
C THR A 86 -0.54 10.79 17.53
N ILE A 87 0.26 10.02 16.82
CA ILE A 87 -0.18 8.78 16.14
C ILE A 87 -0.73 7.79 17.17
N ALA A 88 0.03 7.48 18.24
CA ALA A 88 -0.39 6.53 19.27
C ALA A 88 -1.72 6.93 19.91
N GLN A 89 -1.91 8.21 20.17
CA GLN A 89 -3.15 8.72 20.75
C GLN A 89 -4.33 8.64 19.78
N LEU A 90 -4.19 9.24 18.59
CA LEU A 90 -5.33 9.50 17.71
C LEU A 90 -5.68 8.32 16.78
N ASP A 91 -4.68 7.53 16.37
CA ASP A 91 -4.94 6.39 15.50
C ASP A 91 -5.25 5.10 16.27
N TYR A 92 -4.79 5.00 17.55
CA TYR A 92 -4.91 3.77 18.32
C TYR A 92 -5.66 3.94 19.65
N ARG A 93 -5.17 4.74 20.61
CA ARG A 93 -5.77 4.83 21.96
C ARG A 93 -7.19 5.38 21.94
N ASP A 94 -7.49 6.37 21.09
CA ASP A 94 -8.85 6.89 20.92
C ASP A 94 -9.82 5.81 20.39
N ARG A 95 -9.28 4.80 19.70
CA ARG A 95 -10.00 3.59 19.27
C ARG A 95 -9.92 2.43 20.30
N LYS A 96 -9.38 2.68 21.51
CA LYS A 96 -9.20 1.69 22.57
C LYS A 96 -8.21 0.58 22.22
N ILE A 97 -7.26 0.89 21.37
CA ILE A 97 -6.15 0.00 21.00
C ILE A 97 -4.93 0.46 21.80
N ASP A 98 -4.33 -0.47 22.58
CA ASP A 98 -3.19 -0.19 23.44
C ASP A 98 -1.89 -0.27 22.64
N ILE A 99 -1.49 0.84 22.00
CA ILE A 99 -0.19 1.01 21.34
C ILE A 99 0.57 2.13 22.07
N GLU A 100 1.82 1.83 22.43
CA GLU A 100 2.72 2.77 23.06
C GLU A 100 3.50 3.60 22.03
N ASP A 101 3.93 4.79 22.40
CA ASP A 101 4.64 5.72 21.52
C ASP A 101 5.93 5.12 20.94
N ASP A 102 6.62 4.29 21.72
CA ASP A 102 7.86 3.65 21.33
C ASP A 102 7.66 2.34 20.53
N GLU A 103 6.41 1.91 20.31
CA GLU A 103 6.06 0.87 19.34
C GLU A 103 5.90 1.43 17.91
N ILE A 104 5.95 2.76 17.75
CA ILE A 104 5.80 3.46 16.47
C ILE A 104 7.15 3.90 15.93
N PHE A 105 7.44 3.54 14.68
CA PHE A 105 8.67 3.87 13.97
C PHE A 105 8.33 4.66 12.71
N VAL A 106 8.66 5.95 12.69
CA VAL A 106 8.37 6.85 11.57
C VAL A 106 9.36 6.59 10.43
N SER A 107 8.84 6.39 9.23
CA SER A 107 9.58 6.00 8.03
C SER A 107 9.29 6.92 6.83
N ASP A 108 9.97 6.67 5.73
CA ASP A 108 9.72 7.31 4.44
C ASP A 108 8.57 6.65 3.64
N GLY A 109 7.78 5.79 4.27
CA GLY A 109 6.55 5.22 3.73
C GLY A 109 6.50 3.69 3.76
N SER A 110 5.29 3.12 3.80
CA SER A 110 5.04 1.68 3.92
C SER A 110 5.75 0.84 2.83
N LYS A 111 5.95 1.41 1.62
CA LYS A 111 6.72 0.74 0.55
C LYS A 111 8.14 0.39 0.99
N CYS A 112 8.82 1.32 1.64
CA CYS A 112 10.19 1.12 2.13
C CYS A 112 10.18 0.16 3.33
N ASP A 113 9.19 0.29 4.21
CA ASP A 113 9.03 -0.59 5.38
C ASP A 113 8.82 -2.05 4.98
N CYS A 114 8.08 -2.32 3.90
CA CYS A 114 7.94 -3.68 3.34
C CYS A 114 9.28 -4.33 2.98
N GLY A 115 10.26 -3.53 2.52
CA GLY A 115 11.60 -4.01 2.25
C GLY A 115 12.48 -4.05 3.50
N TYR A 116 12.35 -3.05 4.37
CA TYR A 116 13.19 -2.91 5.57
C TYR A 116 12.94 -4.00 6.61
N ILE A 117 11.70 -4.48 6.74
CA ILE A 117 11.38 -5.53 7.69
C ILE A 117 12.12 -6.85 7.41
N LEU A 118 12.47 -7.09 6.15
CA LEU A 118 13.20 -8.29 5.74
C LEU A 118 14.66 -8.28 6.23
N ASP A 119 15.21 -7.12 6.63
CA ASP A 119 16.55 -7.05 7.23
C ASP A 119 16.67 -7.80 8.56
N ILE A 120 15.56 -8.02 9.27
CA ILE A 120 15.52 -8.70 10.57
C ILE A 120 14.86 -10.07 10.53
N LEU A 121 14.43 -10.53 9.36
CA LEU A 121 13.83 -11.85 9.15
C LEU A 121 14.78 -12.76 8.36
N GLY A 122 14.86 -14.03 8.76
CA GLY A 122 15.71 -15.02 8.09
C GLY A 122 15.19 -15.37 6.69
N ASP A 123 16.10 -15.78 5.80
CA ASP A 123 15.82 -16.13 4.42
C ASP A 123 15.09 -17.49 4.25
N GLN A 124 14.96 -18.25 5.33
CA GLN A 124 14.26 -19.55 5.34
C GLN A 124 12.75 -19.44 5.57
N ASN A 125 12.23 -18.21 5.81
CA ASN A 125 10.80 -18.01 6.00
C ASN A 125 10.01 -18.35 4.74
N LYS A 126 9.00 -19.22 4.88
CA LYS A 126 8.02 -19.48 3.84
C LYS A 126 7.01 -18.36 3.79
N VAL A 127 6.90 -17.70 2.65
CA VAL A 127 6.14 -16.45 2.49
C VAL A 127 4.82 -16.72 1.77
N ALA A 128 3.71 -16.23 2.32
CA ALA A 128 2.41 -16.20 1.67
C ALA A 128 2.04 -14.77 1.25
N ILE A 129 1.57 -14.62 0.01
CA ILE A 129 1.23 -13.32 -0.57
C ILE A 129 -0.09 -13.46 -1.33
N THR A 130 -1.00 -12.48 -1.19
CA THR A 130 -2.25 -12.44 -1.94
C THR A 130 -2.00 -12.31 -3.46
N ASP A 131 -2.86 -12.89 -4.28
CA ASP A 131 -2.83 -12.76 -5.74
C ASP A 131 -4.25 -12.45 -6.26
N PRO A 132 -4.49 -11.29 -6.88
CA PRO A 132 -3.54 -10.23 -7.27
C PRO A 132 -3.03 -9.41 -6.08
N VAL A 133 -1.87 -8.78 -6.27
CA VAL A 133 -1.16 -8.09 -5.20
C VAL A 133 -0.39 -6.86 -5.69
N TYR A 134 -0.05 -5.97 -4.77
CA TYR A 134 0.94 -4.92 -5.00
C TYR A 134 2.33 -5.56 -5.21
N PRO A 135 2.96 -5.43 -6.40
CA PRO A 135 4.16 -6.21 -6.76
C PRO A 135 5.35 -6.07 -5.81
N VAL A 136 5.40 -4.99 -5.04
CA VAL A 136 6.50 -4.72 -4.10
C VAL A 136 6.68 -5.84 -3.08
N TYR A 137 5.60 -6.50 -2.63
CA TYR A 137 5.72 -7.59 -1.66
C TYR A 137 6.46 -8.80 -2.25
N VAL A 138 6.21 -9.11 -3.52
CA VAL A 138 6.95 -10.17 -4.22
C VAL A 138 8.40 -9.73 -4.44
N ASP A 139 8.62 -8.56 -5.04
CA ASP A 139 9.94 -8.10 -5.44
C ASP A 139 10.91 -7.94 -4.25
N THR A 140 10.44 -7.40 -3.12
CA THR A 140 11.27 -7.26 -1.92
C THR A 140 11.67 -8.61 -1.34
N ASN A 141 10.78 -9.62 -1.37
CA ASN A 141 11.11 -10.98 -0.96
C ASN A 141 12.07 -11.66 -1.94
N VAL A 142 11.98 -11.40 -3.25
CA VAL A 142 12.97 -11.85 -4.23
C VAL A 142 14.33 -11.29 -3.92
N MET A 143 14.43 -9.96 -3.70
CA MET A 143 15.69 -9.28 -3.38
C MET A 143 16.32 -9.82 -2.09
N ALA A 144 15.51 -10.17 -1.10
CA ALA A 144 15.93 -10.74 0.18
C ALA A 144 16.30 -12.24 0.10
N GLY A 145 15.94 -12.94 -0.98
CA GLY A 145 16.26 -14.36 -1.15
C GLY A 145 15.19 -15.35 -0.67
N HIS A 146 14.03 -14.88 -0.24
CA HIS A 146 12.96 -15.71 0.34
C HIS A 146 12.14 -16.51 -0.68
N THR A 147 12.41 -16.40 -1.97
CA THR A 147 11.47 -16.85 -3.01
C THR A 147 11.88 -18.09 -3.78
N GLY A 148 13.11 -18.57 -3.60
CA GLY A 148 13.61 -19.63 -4.46
C GLY A 148 13.72 -19.21 -5.94
N PRO A 149 13.75 -20.19 -6.89
CA PRO A 149 13.81 -19.92 -8.32
C PRO A 149 12.48 -19.39 -8.88
N ALA A 150 12.59 -18.61 -9.98
CA ALA A 150 11.44 -18.20 -10.76
C ALA A 150 10.91 -19.34 -11.62
N ARG A 151 9.59 -19.46 -11.72
CA ARG A 151 8.89 -20.37 -12.64
C ARG A 151 8.69 -19.72 -14.02
N LYS A 152 8.33 -20.53 -15.01
CA LYS A 152 8.08 -20.05 -16.40
C LYS A 152 6.89 -19.10 -16.51
N ASP A 153 5.92 -19.21 -15.62
CA ASP A 153 4.72 -18.36 -15.57
C ASP A 153 4.92 -17.03 -14.83
N GLY A 154 6.13 -16.80 -14.31
CA GLY A 154 6.45 -15.58 -13.59
C GLY A 154 6.27 -15.65 -12.08
N SER A 155 5.73 -16.74 -11.57
CA SER A 155 5.65 -16.98 -10.13
C SER A 155 6.99 -17.48 -9.57
N TYR A 156 7.10 -17.56 -8.24
CA TYR A 156 8.30 -18.07 -7.54
C TYR A 156 7.95 -19.29 -6.72
N GLU A 157 8.88 -20.28 -6.68
CA GLU A 157 8.63 -21.58 -6.02
C GLU A 157 8.43 -21.47 -4.50
N GLY A 158 9.14 -20.54 -3.85
CA GLY A 158 9.12 -20.34 -2.41
C GLY A 158 7.97 -19.46 -1.93
N ILE A 159 7.10 -18.94 -2.82
CA ILE A 159 5.95 -18.14 -2.45
C ILE A 159 4.66 -18.97 -2.53
N VAL A 160 3.87 -18.92 -1.48
CA VAL A 160 2.49 -19.41 -1.44
C VAL A 160 1.57 -18.28 -1.90
N TYR A 161 1.03 -18.39 -3.09
CA TYR A 161 0.08 -17.40 -3.62
C TYR A 161 -1.32 -17.70 -3.11
N LEU A 162 -1.94 -16.70 -2.47
CA LEU A 162 -3.28 -16.78 -1.88
C LEU A 162 -4.29 -16.20 -2.88
N PRO A 163 -5.10 -17.00 -3.55
CA PRO A 163 -5.98 -16.53 -4.61
C PRO A 163 -7.07 -15.60 -4.05
N CYS A 164 -7.13 -14.38 -4.60
CA CYS A 164 -8.18 -13.40 -4.34
C CYS A 164 -9.05 -13.27 -5.59
N THR A 165 -10.21 -13.87 -5.57
CA THR A 165 -11.12 -14.00 -6.69
C THR A 165 -12.48 -13.37 -6.39
N ALA A 166 -13.35 -13.25 -7.40
CA ALA A 166 -14.70 -12.75 -7.20
C ALA A 166 -15.53 -13.64 -6.27
N GLU A 167 -15.26 -14.95 -6.23
CA GLU A 167 -15.97 -15.92 -5.41
C GLU A 167 -15.70 -15.76 -3.91
N ASN A 168 -14.51 -15.29 -3.55
CA ASN A 168 -14.14 -14.98 -2.15
C ASN A 168 -14.12 -13.46 -1.86
N ASN A 169 -14.78 -12.65 -2.71
CA ASN A 169 -14.80 -11.19 -2.60
C ASN A 169 -13.40 -10.56 -2.51
N PHE A 170 -12.41 -11.18 -3.14
CA PHE A 170 -11.00 -10.80 -3.13
C PHE A 170 -10.35 -10.75 -1.73
N VAL A 171 -10.87 -11.51 -0.79
CA VAL A 171 -10.30 -11.73 0.55
C VAL A 171 -9.98 -13.21 0.69
N PRO A 172 -8.71 -13.61 0.76
CA PRO A 172 -8.34 -15.03 0.81
C PRO A 172 -8.50 -15.61 2.21
N GLU A 173 -8.71 -16.92 2.25
CA GLU A 173 -8.61 -17.70 3.47
C GLU A 173 -7.15 -18.05 3.78
N PRO A 174 -6.78 -18.28 5.06
CA PRO A 174 -5.47 -18.80 5.42
C PRO A 174 -5.16 -20.11 4.69
N PRO A 175 -3.88 -20.32 4.28
CA PRO A 175 -3.50 -21.56 3.59
C PRO A 175 -3.58 -22.76 4.52
N LYS A 176 -3.76 -23.97 3.93
CA LYS A 176 -3.74 -25.23 4.69
C LYS A 176 -2.33 -25.64 5.11
N GLU A 177 -1.34 -25.19 4.36
CA GLU A 177 0.07 -25.43 4.63
C GLU A 177 0.63 -24.40 5.60
N HIS A 178 1.66 -24.76 6.32
CA HIS A 178 2.38 -23.84 7.17
C HIS A 178 3.09 -22.76 6.34
N VAL A 179 2.97 -21.51 6.77
CA VAL A 179 3.77 -20.36 6.27
C VAL A 179 4.25 -19.55 7.47
N ASP A 180 5.41 -18.92 7.33
CA ASP A 180 6.05 -18.15 8.41
C ASP A 180 5.72 -16.67 8.32
N LEU A 181 5.51 -16.13 7.11
CA LEU A 181 5.29 -14.72 6.84
C LEU A 181 4.11 -14.53 5.89
N VAL A 182 3.15 -13.69 6.24
CA VAL A 182 1.95 -13.42 5.43
C VAL A 182 1.81 -11.93 5.17
N TYR A 183 1.70 -11.54 3.91
CA TYR A 183 1.36 -10.16 3.53
C TYR A 183 -0.14 -10.02 3.29
N LEU A 184 -0.76 -9.11 4.04
CA LEU A 184 -2.15 -8.71 3.88
C LEU A 184 -2.23 -7.20 3.66
N CYS A 185 -2.99 -6.77 2.65
CA CYS A 185 -3.20 -5.35 2.38
C CYS A 185 -4.71 -5.06 2.35
N PHE A 186 -5.20 -4.29 3.33
CA PHE A 186 -6.61 -3.90 3.38
C PHE A 186 -6.76 -2.45 3.90
N PRO A 187 -7.52 -1.60 3.17
CA PRO A 187 -8.09 -1.83 1.83
C PRO A 187 -7.05 -2.21 0.79
N ASN A 188 -7.42 -3.15 -0.10
CA ASN A 188 -6.46 -3.80 -0.98
C ASN A 188 -6.10 -2.96 -2.22
N ASN A 189 -4.84 -2.98 -2.58
CA ASN A 189 -4.35 -2.61 -3.89
C ASN A 189 -3.93 -3.90 -4.62
N PRO A 190 -4.60 -4.32 -5.73
CA PRO A 190 -5.37 -3.48 -6.66
C PRO A 190 -6.91 -3.54 -6.51
N THR A 191 -7.48 -4.48 -5.76
CA THR A 191 -8.90 -4.86 -5.86
C THR A 191 -9.86 -3.91 -5.15
N GLY A 192 -9.36 -3.08 -4.22
CA GLY A 192 -10.19 -2.24 -3.36
C GLY A 192 -11.01 -3.01 -2.32
N ALA A 193 -10.76 -4.33 -2.16
CA ALA A 193 -11.41 -5.16 -1.17
C ALA A 193 -11.00 -4.77 0.26
N VAL A 194 -11.89 -5.02 1.21
CA VAL A 194 -11.66 -4.89 2.65
C VAL A 194 -11.97 -6.21 3.34
N ALA A 195 -11.27 -6.51 4.42
CA ALA A 195 -11.55 -7.68 5.23
C ALA A 195 -12.47 -7.32 6.40
N SER A 196 -13.47 -8.16 6.66
CA SER A 196 -14.33 -8.04 7.83
C SER A 196 -13.56 -8.34 9.13
N ARG A 197 -14.14 -7.97 10.27
CA ARG A 197 -13.58 -8.28 11.58
C ARG A 197 -13.43 -9.81 11.77
N GLU A 198 -14.36 -10.61 11.27
CA GLU A 198 -14.31 -12.07 11.36
C GLU A 198 -13.19 -12.64 10.49
N GLN A 199 -13.02 -12.14 9.27
CA GLN A 199 -11.94 -12.57 8.39
C GLN A 199 -10.56 -12.22 8.97
N LEU A 200 -10.38 -11.02 9.53
CA LEU A 200 -9.15 -10.66 10.22
C LEU A 200 -8.92 -11.51 11.48
N ALA A 201 -9.97 -11.81 12.24
CA ALA A 201 -9.85 -12.70 13.40
C ALA A 201 -9.42 -14.13 13.00
N HIS A 202 -9.89 -14.61 11.85
CA HIS A 202 -9.45 -15.90 11.31
C HIS A 202 -7.96 -15.88 10.96
N TRP A 203 -7.47 -14.81 10.35
CA TRP A 203 -6.04 -14.62 10.06
C TRP A 203 -5.19 -14.54 11.33
N VAL A 204 -5.63 -13.77 12.33
CA VAL A 204 -4.92 -13.66 13.62
C VAL A 204 -4.89 -15.03 14.34
N LYS A 205 -5.99 -15.76 14.32
CA LYS A 205 -6.05 -17.12 14.87
C LYS A 205 -5.06 -18.05 14.17
N TYR A 206 -5.08 -18.08 12.82
CA TYR A 206 -4.12 -18.87 12.03
C TYR A 206 -2.67 -18.51 12.40
N ALA A 207 -2.34 -17.21 12.40
CA ALA A 207 -0.99 -16.76 12.68
C ALA A 207 -0.49 -17.19 14.08
N ARG A 208 -1.35 -17.11 15.09
CA ARG A 208 -1.02 -17.55 16.45
C ARG A 208 -0.87 -19.08 16.57
N GLU A 209 -1.72 -19.85 15.89
CA GLU A 209 -1.69 -21.31 15.91
C GLU A 209 -0.49 -21.89 15.15
N HIS A 210 0.00 -21.16 14.13
CA HIS A 210 1.12 -21.56 13.27
C HIS A 210 2.42 -20.80 13.53
N GLU A 211 2.47 -19.94 14.56
CA GLU A 211 3.63 -19.07 14.85
C GLU A 211 4.05 -18.22 13.62
N ALA A 212 3.08 -17.81 12.79
CA ALA A 212 3.30 -16.99 11.61
C ALA A 212 3.24 -15.50 11.95
N LEU A 213 3.94 -14.69 11.16
CA LEU A 213 3.94 -13.23 11.27
C LEU A 213 3.07 -12.61 10.17
N LEU A 214 2.09 -11.79 10.55
CA LEU A 214 1.29 -10.99 9.64
C LEU A 214 1.95 -9.64 9.40
N LEU A 215 2.26 -9.31 8.15
CA LEU A 215 2.57 -7.96 7.70
C LEU A 215 1.30 -7.33 7.12
N PHE A 216 0.67 -6.46 7.91
CA PHE A 216 -0.61 -5.84 7.57
C PHE A 216 -0.38 -4.43 7.02
N ASP A 217 -0.51 -4.28 5.70
CA ASP A 217 -0.40 -2.98 5.04
C ASP A 217 -1.76 -2.27 5.03
N ALA A 218 -1.87 -1.22 5.84
CA ALA A 218 -3.06 -0.39 6.01
C ALA A 218 -2.90 1.00 5.36
N ALA A 219 -2.15 1.12 4.26
CA ALA A 219 -1.86 2.40 3.61
C ALA A 219 -3.13 3.14 3.12
N TYR A 220 -4.26 2.46 3.00
CA TYR A 220 -5.54 3.02 2.55
C TYR A 220 -6.62 3.05 3.65
N GLU A 221 -6.28 2.80 4.92
CA GLU A 221 -7.24 2.69 6.02
C GLU A 221 -8.13 3.93 6.18
N ALA A 222 -7.59 5.12 5.93
CA ALA A 222 -8.33 6.37 6.04
C ALA A 222 -9.51 6.50 5.06
N TYR A 223 -9.55 5.65 4.03
CA TYR A 223 -10.65 5.58 3.04
C TYR A 223 -11.81 4.68 3.49
N ILE A 224 -11.66 3.92 4.57
CA ILE A 224 -12.71 3.05 5.10
C ILE A 224 -13.85 3.94 5.61
N SER A 225 -15.04 3.74 5.02
CA SER A 225 -16.25 4.49 5.37
C SER A 225 -17.31 3.65 6.10
N GLN A 226 -17.20 2.32 6.00
CA GLN A 226 -18.13 1.40 6.65
C GLN A 226 -17.73 1.17 8.10
N PRO A 227 -18.65 1.37 9.07
CA PRO A 227 -18.28 1.40 10.50
C PRO A 227 -17.92 0.04 11.09
N ASP A 228 -18.28 -1.05 10.42
CA ASP A 228 -18.02 -2.43 10.84
C ASP A 228 -16.67 -2.97 10.32
N ILE A 229 -16.02 -2.25 9.41
CA ILE A 229 -14.70 -2.63 8.87
C ILE A 229 -13.59 -2.11 9.77
N PRO A 230 -12.69 -2.97 10.27
CA PRO A 230 -11.55 -2.54 11.08
C PRO A 230 -10.58 -1.63 10.31
N HIS A 231 -10.11 -0.57 10.97
CA HIS A 231 -9.09 0.34 10.45
C HIS A 231 -7.67 -0.12 10.79
N SER A 232 -7.53 -1.02 11.76
CA SER A 232 -6.27 -1.57 12.21
C SER A 232 -6.40 -3.06 12.50
N ILE A 233 -5.35 -3.83 12.20
CA ILE A 233 -5.29 -5.24 12.61
C ILE A 233 -5.32 -5.37 14.14
N PHE A 234 -4.84 -4.37 14.86
CA PHE A 234 -4.81 -4.38 16.33
C PHE A 234 -6.18 -4.17 16.99
N GLU A 235 -7.24 -3.92 16.22
CA GLU A 235 -8.61 -4.03 16.70
C GLU A 235 -9.04 -5.50 16.93
N ILE A 236 -8.24 -6.45 16.45
CA ILE A 236 -8.48 -7.88 16.60
C ILE A 236 -7.68 -8.40 17.79
N SER A 237 -8.38 -9.06 18.71
CA SER A 237 -7.75 -9.64 19.90
C SER A 237 -6.66 -10.65 19.53
N GLY A 238 -5.48 -10.51 20.12
CA GLY A 238 -4.31 -11.36 19.86
C GLY A 238 -3.42 -10.89 18.72
N ALA A 239 -3.80 -9.88 17.95
CA ALA A 239 -3.00 -9.39 16.83
C ALA A 239 -1.63 -8.84 17.26
N ARG A 240 -1.51 -8.24 18.45
CA ARG A 240 -0.23 -7.75 18.99
C ARG A 240 0.83 -8.84 19.17
N GLU A 241 0.41 -10.11 19.22
CA GLU A 241 1.31 -11.25 19.39
C GLU A 241 1.82 -11.82 18.06
N CYS A 242 1.22 -11.40 16.93
CA CYS A 242 1.52 -12.00 15.62
C CYS A 242 1.49 -11.03 14.44
N ALA A 243 1.31 -9.71 14.64
CA ALA A 243 1.20 -8.78 13.53
C ALA A 243 2.12 -7.56 13.68
N ILE A 244 2.59 -7.07 12.53
CA ILE A 244 3.21 -5.77 12.31
C ILE A 244 2.28 -4.98 11.39
N GLU A 245 1.98 -3.72 11.72
CA GLU A 245 1.15 -2.87 10.87
C GLU A 245 1.99 -1.80 10.18
N LEU A 246 1.78 -1.64 8.87
CA LEU A 246 2.43 -0.64 8.04
C LEU A 246 1.42 0.44 7.65
N ARG A 247 1.76 1.71 7.90
CA ARG A 247 0.89 2.87 7.66
C ARG A 247 1.57 3.91 6.79
N SER A 248 0.78 4.75 6.13
CA SER A 248 1.33 5.74 5.20
C SER A 248 0.51 7.01 5.15
N PHE A 249 1.18 8.16 5.16
CA PHE A 249 0.59 9.46 4.86
C PHE A 249 0.51 9.75 3.35
N SER A 250 0.98 8.82 2.51
CA SER A 250 1.02 9.02 1.06
C SER A 250 -0.35 9.26 0.45
N LYS A 251 -1.39 8.55 0.95
CA LYS A 251 -2.70 8.55 0.30
C LYS A 251 -3.72 9.46 0.98
N ASN A 252 -3.73 9.50 2.29
CA ASN A 252 -4.61 10.36 3.07
C ASN A 252 -4.11 11.80 3.17
N GLY A 253 -2.80 12.00 3.32
CA GLY A 253 -2.17 13.32 3.46
C GLY A 253 -1.54 13.87 2.17
N GLY A 254 -1.58 13.13 1.06
CA GLY A 254 -0.96 13.55 -0.20
C GLY A 254 0.58 13.42 -0.23
N PHE A 255 1.20 12.75 0.74
CA PHE A 255 2.65 12.71 0.94
C PHE A 255 3.39 11.76 -0.01
N THR A 256 2.88 11.49 -1.19
CA THR A 256 3.56 10.63 -2.19
C THR A 256 4.92 11.18 -2.62
N GLY A 257 5.07 12.50 -2.73
CA GLY A 257 6.33 13.17 -3.06
C GLY A 257 7.14 13.63 -1.85
N VAL A 258 6.48 13.85 -0.71
CA VAL A 258 7.11 14.33 0.54
C VAL A 258 7.73 13.18 1.32
N ARG A 259 7.12 12.01 1.30
CA ARG A 259 7.53 10.75 1.94
C ARG A 259 7.39 10.75 3.47
N CYS A 260 6.31 10.15 3.95
CA CYS A 260 6.14 9.83 5.37
C CYS A 260 5.20 8.61 5.52
N GLY A 261 5.54 7.76 6.45
CA GLY A 261 4.75 6.63 6.92
C GLY A 261 5.23 6.18 8.27
N PHE A 262 4.72 5.06 8.75
CA PHE A 262 5.21 4.47 9.99
C PHE A 262 4.90 2.98 10.06
N THR A 263 5.72 2.28 10.84
CA THR A 263 5.52 0.88 11.24
C THR A 263 5.12 0.84 12.70
N VAL A 264 4.14 0.01 13.04
CA VAL A 264 3.82 -0.36 14.42
C VAL A 264 4.38 -1.74 14.69
N MET A 265 5.34 -1.79 15.62
CA MET A 265 6.06 -2.98 16.06
C MET A 265 5.77 -3.24 17.55
N PRO A 266 4.77 -4.10 17.86
CA PRO A 266 4.45 -4.37 19.26
C PRO A 266 5.63 -4.97 20.05
N LYS A 267 5.83 -4.51 21.27
CA LYS A 267 6.88 -5.05 22.18
C LYS A 267 6.67 -6.52 22.54
N SER A 268 5.41 -6.97 22.54
CA SER A 268 5.03 -8.34 22.82
C SER A 268 5.28 -9.31 21.66
N LEU A 269 5.58 -8.79 20.46
CA LEU A 269 5.76 -9.59 19.27
C LEU A 269 7.07 -10.36 19.31
N LEU A 270 6.99 -11.68 19.16
CA LEU A 270 8.13 -12.59 19.20
C LEU A 270 8.38 -13.20 17.83
N ALA A 271 9.63 -13.55 17.55
CA ALA A 271 10.01 -14.42 16.44
C ALA A 271 10.91 -15.56 16.92
N ARG A 272 10.87 -16.66 16.18
CA ARG A 272 11.61 -17.87 16.48
C ARG A 272 13.00 -17.82 15.83
N THR A 273 14.02 -18.22 16.59
CA THR A 273 15.37 -18.47 16.08
C THR A 273 15.48 -19.90 15.55
N GLU A 274 16.50 -20.18 14.73
CA GLU A 274 16.75 -21.54 14.19
C GLU A 274 16.86 -22.63 15.27
N ASN A 275 17.35 -22.28 16.45
CA ASN A 275 17.43 -23.21 17.58
C ASN A 275 16.16 -23.22 18.48
N GLY A 276 15.05 -22.66 17.99
CA GLY A 276 13.72 -22.73 18.63
C GLY A 276 13.49 -21.74 19.77
N ARG A 277 14.40 -20.79 20.05
CA ARG A 277 14.15 -19.76 21.06
C ARG A 277 13.25 -18.66 20.50
N HIS A 278 12.33 -18.16 21.30
CA HIS A 278 11.52 -17.00 20.98
C HIS A 278 12.16 -15.72 21.52
N LEU A 279 12.36 -14.74 20.66
CA LEU A 279 12.97 -13.46 20.99
C LEU A 279 12.06 -12.31 20.53
N PRO A 280 11.97 -11.19 21.28
CA PRO A 280 11.18 -10.04 20.86
C PRO A 280 11.77 -9.38 19.62
N LEU A 281 10.90 -9.10 18.64
CA LEU A 281 11.29 -8.42 17.39
C LEU A 281 11.56 -6.93 17.61
N HIS A 282 10.86 -6.29 18.52
CA HIS A 282 10.95 -4.85 18.75
C HIS A 282 12.40 -4.35 18.98
N PRO A 283 13.24 -4.94 19.85
CA PRO A 283 14.62 -4.51 20.02
C PRO A 283 15.48 -4.69 18.77
N LEU A 284 15.21 -5.72 17.96
CA LEU A 284 15.91 -5.97 16.71
C LEU A 284 15.54 -4.92 15.66
N TRP A 285 14.25 -4.58 15.56
CA TRP A 285 13.75 -3.52 14.72
C TRP A 285 14.32 -2.15 15.12
N HIS A 286 14.32 -1.85 16.41
CA HIS A 286 14.94 -0.64 16.93
C HIS A 286 16.45 -0.59 16.60
N ARG A 287 17.16 -1.71 16.75
CA ARG A 287 18.59 -1.79 16.36
C ARG A 287 18.80 -1.56 14.87
N ARG A 288 17.92 -2.11 14.03
CA ARG A 288 17.96 -1.87 12.58
C ARG A 288 17.80 -0.37 12.28
N TRP A 289 16.82 0.30 12.92
CA TRP A 289 16.60 1.73 12.74
C TRP A 289 17.81 2.55 13.19
N SER A 290 18.33 2.35 14.37
CA SER A 290 19.49 3.07 14.87
C SER A 290 20.79 2.82 14.09
N THR A 291 20.81 1.83 13.18
CA THR A 291 22.00 1.49 12.40
C THR A 291 21.86 1.89 10.91
N LYS A 292 20.67 1.78 10.33
CA LYS A 292 20.45 1.93 8.88
C LYS A 292 19.54 3.09 8.51
N ALA A 293 18.92 3.79 9.46
CA ALA A 293 17.97 4.87 9.18
C ALA A 293 18.05 5.98 10.25
N ASN A 294 17.53 7.15 9.91
CA ASN A 294 17.37 8.31 10.79
C ASN A 294 15.96 8.88 10.69
N SER A 295 14.95 8.04 10.38
CA SER A 295 13.59 8.49 10.13
C SER A 295 13.51 9.51 8.96
N VAL A 296 12.40 10.24 8.83
CA VAL A 296 12.28 11.32 7.85
C VAL A 296 12.62 12.66 8.48
N SER A 297 12.84 13.68 7.67
CA SER A 297 13.28 15.00 8.13
C SER A 297 12.28 15.65 9.09
N TYR A 298 12.79 16.51 9.98
CA TYR A 298 11.99 17.26 10.93
C TYR A 298 10.82 18.03 10.29
N PRO A 299 10.99 18.79 9.18
CA PRO A 299 9.87 19.47 8.53
C PRO A 299 8.77 18.51 8.06
N VAL A 300 9.14 17.34 7.53
CA VAL A 300 8.18 16.33 7.07
C VAL A 300 7.36 15.78 8.24
N GLN A 301 7.99 15.49 9.38
CA GLN A 301 7.30 15.01 10.56
C GLN A 301 6.36 16.07 11.15
N ARG A 302 6.74 17.36 11.13
CA ARG A 302 5.84 18.47 11.52
C ARG A 302 4.65 18.60 10.57
N GLY A 303 4.88 18.43 9.26
CA GLY A 303 3.80 18.38 8.29
C GLY A 303 2.83 17.23 8.52
N ALA A 304 3.35 16.04 8.85
CA ALA A 304 2.53 14.87 9.17
C ALA A 304 1.72 15.05 10.46
N GLU A 305 2.35 15.59 11.53
CA GLU A 305 1.66 15.92 12.78
C GLU A 305 0.50 16.91 12.55
N ALA A 306 0.71 17.93 11.74
CA ALA A 306 -0.31 18.95 11.45
C ALA A 306 -1.57 18.38 10.79
N LEU A 307 -1.49 17.23 10.11
CA LEU A 307 -2.67 16.56 9.56
C LEU A 307 -3.64 16.06 10.64
N TYR A 308 -3.18 15.89 11.86
CA TYR A 308 -4.00 15.50 13.02
C TYR A 308 -4.66 16.69 13.74
N SER A 309 -4.29 17.93 13.44
CA SER A 309 -4.99 19.12 13.96
C SER A 309 -6.44 19.15 13.47
N SER A 310 -7.28 20.03 14.06
CA SER A 310 -8.66 20.22 13.60
C SER A 310 -8.74 20.53 12.12
N ASP A 311 -7.98 21.54 11.68
CA ASP A 311 -7.94 22.00 10.29
C ASP A 311 -7.33 20.92 9.37
N GLY A 312 -6.26 20.26 9.83
CA GLY A 312 -5.61 19.18 9.09
C GLY A 312 -6.57 18.01 8.82
N ARG A 313 -7.31 17.57 9.83
CA ARG A 313 -8.32 16.49 9.69
C ARG A 313 -9.46 16.88 8.75
N GLU A 314 -9.92 18.12 8.79
CA GLU A 314 -10.94 18.62 7.86
C GLU A 314 -10.43 18.58 6.41
N GLN A 315 -9.21 19.07 6.18
CA GLN A 315 -8.57 19.07 4.85
C GLN A 315 -8.30 17.65 4.34
N VAL A 316 -7.84 16.74 5.19
CA VAL A 316 -7.67 15.32 4.86
C VAL A 316 -9.00 14.68 4.49
N ARG A 317 -10.07 14.97 5.25
CA ARG A 317 -11.42 14.46 4.95
C ARG A 317 -11.90 14.95 3.59
N ALA A 318 -11.76 16.25 3.30
CA ALA A 318 -12.13 16.81 2.00
C ALA A 318 -11.37 16.16 0.83
N LEU A 319 -10.08 15.86 1.02
CA LEU A 319 -9.26 15.16 0.04
C LEU A 319 -9.76 13.71 -0.21
N ILE A 320 -10.08 12.99 0.85
CA ILE A 320 -10.66 11.64 0.77
C ILE A 320 -12.02 11.68 0.07
N GLU A 321 -12.91 12.59 0.46
CA GLU A 321 -14.23 12.76 -0.15
C GLU A 321 -14.13 13.11 -1.64
N HIS A 322 -13.14 13.92 -2.04
CA HIS A 322 -12.88 14.20 -3.45
C HIS A 322 -12.60 12.91 -4.22
N TYR A 323 -11.66 12.08 -3.78
CA TYR A 323 -11.30 10.85 -4.48
C TYR A 323 -12.39 9.78 -4.41
N MET A 324 -13.08 9.65 -3.28
CA MET A 324 -14.19 8.69 -3.16
C MET A 324 -15.39 9.10 -4.03
N GLY A 325 -15.65 10.40 -4.19
CA GLY A 325 -16.62 10.88 -5.17
C GLY A 325 -16.22 10.52 -6.62
N ASN A 326 -14.93 10.60 -6.97
CA ASN A 326 -14.43 10.11 -8.26
C ASN A 326 -14.63 8.60 -8.41
N ALA A 327 -14.36 7.82 -7.34
CA ALA A 327 -14.58 6.37 -7.35
C ALA A 327 -16.06 6.03 -7.63
N THR A 328 -16.99 6.75 -7.00
CA THR A 328 -18.43 6.58 -7.24
C THR A 328 -18.80 6.83 -8.70
N ILE A 329 -18.35 7.95 -9.28
CA ILE A 329 -18.60 8.30 -10.69
C ILE A 329 -18.10 7.18 -11.64
N LEU A 330 -16.87 6.70 -11.40
CA LEU A 330 -16.25 5.67 -12.25
C LEU A 330 -16.95 4.31 -12.10
N ARG A 331 -17.35 3.93 -10.88
CA ARG A 331 -18.12 2.69 -10.64
C ARG A 331 -19.47 2.72 -11.33
N GLU A 332 -20.20 3.83 -11.20
CA GLU A 332 -21.49 4.01 -11.88
C GLU A 332 -21.34 3.98 -13.40
N ALA A 333 -20.26 4.56 -13.92
CA ALA A 333 -19.98 4.50 -15.36
C ALA A 333 -19.77 3.07 -15.85
N CYS A 334 -19.03 2.24 -15.10
CA CYS A 334 -18.88 0.81 -15.42
C CYS A 334 -20.23 0.08 -15.37
N ALA A 335 -21.06 0.33 -14.37
CA ALA A 335 -22.38 -0.29 -14.23
C ALA A 335 -23.32 0.06 -15.39
N ARG A 336 -23.26 1.30 -15.92
CA ARG A 336 -24.09 1.74 -17.08
C ARG A 336 -23.76 0.99 -18.39
N ILE A 337 -22.61 0.36 -18.49
CA ILE A 337 -22.18 -0.44 -19.65
C ILE A 337 -22.03 -1.93 -19.30
N ASP A 338 -22.75 -2.38 -18.27
CA ASP A 338 -22.80 -3.76 -17.79
C ASP A 338 -21.44 -4.39 -17.43
N MET A 339 -20.43 -3.56 -17.10
CA MET A 339 -19.14 -4.05 -16.62
C MET A 339 -19.19 -4.30 -15.11
N LYS A 340 -18.82 -5.50 -14.68
CA LYS A 340 -18.69 -5.84 -13.26
C LYS A 340 -17.51 -5.11 -12.65
N ALA A 341 -17.78 -4.25 -11.68
CA ALA A 341 -16.80 -3.47 -10.94
C ALA A 341 -16.85 -3.80 -9.45
N TYR A 342 -15.67 -3.96 -8.86
CA TYR A 342 -15.44 -4.23 -7.45
C TYR A 342 -14.60 -3.10 -6.84
N GLY A 343 -14.54 -3.00 -5.51
CA GLY A 343 -13.82 -1.92 -4.84
C GLY A 343 -14.46 -0.54 -5.02
N GLY A 344 -13.69 0.53 -4.81
CA GLY A 344 -14.16 1.91 -4.93
C GLY A 344 -15.22 2.33 -3.90
N VAL A 345 -15.31 1.63 -2.75
CA VAL A 345 -16.22 1.94 -1.62
C VAL A 345 -15.42 2.32 -0.37
N ASN A 346 -14.43 1.52 0.00
CA ASN A 346 -13.53 1.75 1.13
C ASN A 346 -12.09 2.00 0.66
N GLY A 347 -11.92 2.45 -0.58
CA GLY A 347 -10.63 2.72 -1.17
C GLY A 347 -10.74 3.28 -2.59
N PRO A 348 -9.68 3.90 -3.10
CA PRO A 348 -9.70 4.66 -4.35
C PRO A 348 -9.56 3.80 -5.61
N TYR A 349 -9.51 2.48 -5.49
CA TYR A 349 -9.33 1.59 -6.62
C TYR A 349 -10.61 0.88 -7.01
N ILE A 350 -10.91 0.92 -8.30
CA ILE A 350 -11.99 0.18 -8.95
C ILE A 350 -11.35 -0.96 -9.74
N TRP A 351 -11.73 -2.19 -9.39
CA TRP A 351 -11.28 -3.42 -10.02
C TRP A 351 -12.37 -3.92 -10.96
N VAL A 352 -12.12 -3.87 -12.25
CA VAL A 352 -13.14 -4.08 -13.27
C VAL A 352 -12.86 -5.37 -14.05
N LYS A 353 -13.85 -6.24 -14.19
CA LYS A 353 -13.74 -7.43 -15.01
C LYS A 353 -13.66 -7.02 -16.49
N THR A 354 -12.71 -7.61 -17.23
CA THR A 354 -12.61 -7.37 -18.68
C THR A 354 -13.84 -7.90 -19.42
N PRO A 355 -14.22 -7.33 -20.57
CA PRO A 355 -15.18 -7.95 -21.47
C PRO A 355 -14.75 -9.36 -21.86
N ASP A 356 -15.74 -10.25 -22.06
CA ASP A 356 -15.47 -11.64 -22.39
C ASP A 356 -14.57 -11.78 -23.63
N GLY A 357 -13.59 -12.66 -23.55
CA GLY A 357 -12.63 -12.96 -24.60
C GLY A 357 -11.47 -11.96 -24.73
N LEU A 358 -11.41 -10.90 -23.91
CA LEU A 358 -10.30 -9.95 -23.90
C LEU A 358 -9.37 -10.15 -22.71
N THR A 359 -8.07 -10.19 -22.99
CA THR A 359 -7.04 -10.15 -21.95
C THR A 359 -6.93 -8.75 -21.31
N SER A 360 -6.34 -8.68 -20.13
CA SER A 360 -6.12 -7.42 -19.41
C SER A 360 -5.28 -6.41 -20.23
N TRP A 361 -4.29 -6.87 -21.00
CA TRP A 361 -3.49 -6.04 -21.89
C TRP A 361 -4.24 -5.61 -23.15
N GLN A 362 -5.10 -6.45 -23.70
CA GLN A 362 -5.94 -6.05 -24.85
C GLN A 362 -6.93 -4.96 -24.47
N VAL A 363 -7.50 -5.02 -23.26
CA VAL A 363 -8.34 -3.94 -22.74
C VAL A 363 -7.52 -2.67 -22.50
N PHE A 364 -6.31 -2.79 -21.94
CA PHE A 364 -5.40 -1.64 -21.80
C PHE A 364 -5.15 -0.94 -23.15
N ASP A 365 -4.78 -1.70 -24.18
CA ASP A 365 -4.49 -1.15 -25.51
C ASP A 365 -5.74 -0.50 -26.13
N ARG A 366 -6.93 -1.10 -25.95
CA ARG A 366 -8.20 -0.55 -26.43
C ARG A 366 -8.56 0.75 -25.69
N MET A 367 -8.45 0.78 -24.36
CA MET A 367 -8.70 1.98 -23.57
C MET A 367 -7.76 3.13 -23.95
N LEU A 368 -6.49 2.81 -24.19
CA LEU A 368 -5.49 3.80 -24.60
C LEU A 368 -5.80 4.37 -26.00
N ARG A 369 -6.05 3.52 -26.99
CA ARG A 369 -6.19 3.93 -28.38
C ARG A 369 -7.56 4.55 -28.70
N ASP A 370 -8.63 3.94 -28.21
CA ASP A 370 -9.99 4.32 -28.59
C ASP A 370 -10.56 5.41 -27.67
N LEU A 371 -10.16 5.39 -26.39
CA LEU A 371 -10.71 6.30 -25.39
C LEU A 371 -9.70 7.33 -24.88
N ASN A 372 -8.41 7.23 -25.20
CA ASN A 372 -7.33 8.05 -24.62
C ASN A 372 -7.34 7.98 -23.08
N VAL A 373 -7.54 6.79 -22.52
CA VAL A 373 -7.53 6.53 -21.08
C VAL A 373 -6.48 5.48 -20.74
N VAL A 374 -5.60 5.80 -19.81
CA VAL A 374 -4.59 4.86 -19.28
C VAL A 374 -5.15 4.21 -18.02
N ILE A 375 -5.26 2.90 -18.03
CA ILE A 375 -5.62 2.05 -16.88
C ILE A 375 -4.42 1.19 -16.47
N THR A 376 -4.59 0.29 -15.50
CA THR A 376 -3.56 -0.70 -15.17
C THR A 376 -4.08 -2.10 -15.49
N PRO A 377 -3.42 -2.89 -16.38
CA PRO A 377 -3.81 -4.26 -16.65
C PRO A 377 -3.70 -5.12 -15.40
N GLY A 378 -4.68 -5.97 -15.17
CA GLY A 378 -4.75 -6.77 -13.97
C GLY A 378 -3.67 -7.84 -13.88
N SER A 379 -3.27 -8.44 -15.00
CA SER A 379 -2.19 -9.43 -15.05
C SER A 379 -0.84 -8.92 -14.51
N GLY A 380 -0.65 -7.60 -14.45
CA GLY A 380 0.53 -7.00 -13.84
C GLY A 380 0.55 -7.03 -12.31
N PHE A 381 -0.54 -7.48 -11.69
CA PHE A 381 -0.65 -7.66 -10.25
C PHE A 381 -0.59 -9.13 -9.82
N GLY A 382 -0.44 -10.05 -10.76
CA GLY A 382 -0.39 -11.49 -10.51
C GLY A 382 -1.32 -12.28 -11.44
N ALA A 383 -1.25 -13.60 -11.37
CA ALA A 383 -1.97 -14.51 -12.26
C ALA A 383 -3.51 -14.36 -12.12
N GLN A 384 -4.02 -14.22 -10.88
CA GLN A 384 -5.45 -14.00 -10.63
C GLN A 384 -5.94 -12.61 -11.04
N GLY A 385 -5.02 -11.73 -11.43
CA GLY A 385 -5.35 -10.42 -12.02
C GLY A 385 -5.70 -10.50 -13.51
N GLU A 386 -5.40 -11.60 -14.21
CA GLU A 386 -5.81 -11.75 -15.59
C GLU A 386 -7.35 -11.81 -15.71
N GLY A 387 -7.89 -11.18 -16.76
CA GLY A 387 -9.33 -10.96 -16.91
C GLY A 387 -9.90 -9.78 -16.10
N TYR A 388 -9.02 -8.94 -15.55
CA TYR A 388 -9.37 -7.70 -14.84
C TYR A 388 -8.46 -6.54 -15.24
N PHE A 389 -8.87 -5.32 -14.86
CA PHE A 389 -8.05 -4.12 -14.90
C PHE A 389 -8.40 -3.18 -13.75
N ARG A 390 -7.45 -2.35 -13.34
CA ARG A 390 -7.65 -1.37 -12.29
C ARG A 390 -7.84 0.02 -12.87
N ILE A 391 -8.88 0.73 -12.40
CA ILE A 391 -9.05 2.18 -12.55
C ILE A 391 -8.73 2.83 -11.21
N SER A 392 -7.90 3.87 -11.22
CA SER A 392 -7.61 4.69 -10.05
C SER A 392 -8.51 5.91 -10.01
N ALA A 393 -9.10 6.19 -8.86
CA ALA A 393 -9.89 7.41 -8.62
C ALA A 393 -9.03 8.64 -8.30
N PHE A 394 -7.72 8.48 -8.18
CA PHE A 394 -6.77 9.58 -8.02
C PHE A 394 -6.71 10.41 -9.30
N ASN A 395 -7.56 11.42 -9.37
CA ASN A 395 -7.66 12.33 -10.51
C ASN A 395 -8.45 13.59 -10.13
N SER A 396 -8.47 14.59 -11.00
CA SER A 396 -9.41 15.69 -10.87
C SER A 396 -10.86 15.22 -11.13
N ARG A 397 -11.85 15.92 -10.57
CA ARG A 397 -13.28 15.63 -10.79
C ARG A 397 -13.62 15.66 -12.27
N ALA A 398 -13.16 16.68 -13.00
CA ALA A 398 -13.41 16.82 -14.43
C ALA A 398 -12.87 15.63 -15.26
N ASN A 399 -11.68 15.13 -14.89
CA ASN A 399 -11.13 13.95 -15.56
C ASN A 399 -11.93 12.68 -15.25
N ALA A 400 -12.39 12.48 -14.01
CA ALA A 400 -13.22 11.33 -13.64
C ALA A 400 -14.56 11.33 -14.41
N GLU A 401 -15.22 12.49 -14.53
CA GLU A 401 -16.44 12.67 -15.31
C GLU A 401 -16.20 12.42 -16.81
N GLU A 402 -15.09 12.93 -17.34
CA GLU A 402 -14.75 12.70 -18.77
C GLU A 402 -14.42 11.22 -19.05
N VAL A 403 -13.72 10.53 -18.14
CA VAL A 403 -13.50 9.08 -18.26
C VAL A 403 -14.83 8.33 -18.23
N ALA A 404 -15.74 8.69 -17.32
CA ALA A 404 -17.08 8.11 -17.24
C ALA A 404 -17.86 8.28 -18.55
N ARG A 405 -17.76 9.46 -19.20
CA ARG A 405 -18.36 9.73 -20.50
C ARG A 405 -17.71 8.91 -21.64
N ARG A 406 -16.39 8.75 -21.60
CA ARG A 406 -15.66 7.98 -22.64
C ARG A 406 -15.94 6.49 -22.54
N LEU A 407 -16.08 5.95 -21.34
CA LEU A 407 -16.41 4.54 -21.10
C LEU A 407 -17.71 4.11 -21.83
N GLN A 408 -18.68 5.00 -22.00
CA GLN A 408 -19.91 4.72 -22.74
C GLN A 408 -19.70 4.38 -24.22
N LYS A 409 -18.48 4.54 -24.74
CA LYS A 409 -18.12 4.22 -26.12
C LYS A 409 -17.39 2.87 -26.25
N LEU A 410 -17.17 2.19 -25.13
CA LEU A 410 -16.47 0.90 -25.10
C LEU A 410 -17.42 -0.24 -25.50
#